data_7e2de9744a53a5d564daccb828d3ba45
#
_entry.id   7e2de9744a53a5d564daccb828d3ba45
#
_cell.length_a   1.000
_cell.length_b   1.000
_cell.length_c   1.000
_cell.angle_alpha   90.00
_cell.angle_beta   90.00
_cell.angle_gamma   90.00
#
_symmetry.space_group_name_H-M   'P 1'
#
loop_
_entity.id
_entity.type
_entity.pdbx_description
1 polymer ?
#
loop_
_entity_poly.entity_id
_entity_poly.type
_entity_poly.pdbx_seq_one_letter_code
_entity_poly.pdbx_strand_id
1 'polypeptide(L)'
;MAALAGASLTACATFVEIPVETPLQSKIDVSAFRRVLVAGFVTELSEADVELAPETTRLLQNQLRSNTKLQVLEPDRPPLNDALEKSLEKLGEGGKYNKQEREQYRLDADRVLQDPDFWRRVGEEYQNPLIVTGRVGFDAQNRSGFQSEERVVRDQFNRPRLVRGNRYLERKGFSLNAEFYFVDGRTGATLHKEKFTEEVLYSEDQKVSPLSSYFELMDRLLPNFLGVISAQKIRGTRVLLK
;
A
#
# COMPACT_ATOMS: atom_id res chain seq x y z
N MET A 1 -58.16 1.56 50.53
CA MET A 1 -56.97 0.96 49.88
C MET A 1 -57.01 1.40 48.41
N ALA A 2 -56.20 2.38 48.05
CA ALA A 2 -56.09 2.88 46.67
C ALA A 2 -54.84 2.27 46.05
N ALA A 3 -54.99 1.45 45.03
CA ALA A 3 -53.88 0.88 44.24
C ALA A 3 -53.46 1.88 43.16
N LEU A 4 -52.23 2.45 43.28
CA LEU A 4 -51.60 3.22 42.23
C LEU A 4 -51.03 2.24 41.20
N ALA A 5 -51.61 2.18 40.02
CA ALA A 5 -51.03 1.51 38.87
C ALA A 5 -49.99 2.43 38.20
N GLY A 6 -48.70 2.15 38.36
CA GLY A 6 -47.60 2.83 37.69
C GLY A 6 -47.55 2.39 36.20
N ALA A 7 -47.87 3.27 35.26
CA ALA A 7 -47.66 3.05 33.84
C ALA A 7 -46.22 3.32 33.48
N SER A 8 -45.44 2.26 33.20
CA SER A 8 -44.09 2.36 32.66
C SER A 8 -44.15 2.77 31.18
N LEU A 9 -43.84 4.02 30.87
CA LEU A 9 -43.63 4.50 29.49
C LEU A 9 -42.28 4.00 28.99
N THR A 10 -42.27 2.91 28.23
CA THR A 10 -41.12 2.48 27.43
C THR A 10 -41.01 3.41 26.23
N ALA A 11 -40.15 4.40 26.33
CA ALA A 11 -39.77 5.24 25.19
C ALA A 11 -38.95 4.41 24.22
N CYS A 12 -39.52 3.94 23.11
CA CYS A 12 -38.79 3.38 21.99
C CYS A 12 -38.07 4.51 21.26
N ALA A 13 -36.76 4.68 21.52
CA ALA A 13 -35.96 5.58 20.70
C ALA A 13 -35.84 4.98 19.30
N THR A 14 -36.35 5.64 18.28
CA THR A 14 -36.23 5.23 16.88
C THR A 14 -35.00 5.87 16.31
N PHE A 15 -34.03 5.07 15.87
CA PHE A 15 -32.87 5.53 15.19
C PHE A 15 -33.08 5.52 13.68
N VAL A 16 -32.63 6.57 13.01
CA VAL A 16 -32.65 6.66 11.55
C VAL A 16 -31.20 6.73 11.07
N GLU A 17 -30.80 5.78 10.24
CA GLU A 17 -29.51 5.78 9.58
C GLU A 17 -29.58 6.57 8.29
N ILE A 18 -28.74 7.59 8.17
CA ILE A 18 -28.64 8.41 6.97
C ILE A 18 -27.29 8.14 6.32
N PRO A 19 -27.24 7.63 5.08
CA PRO A 19 -25.98 7.51 4.34
C PRO A 19 -25.45 8.91 4.03
N VAL A 20 -24.17 9.14 4.35
CA VAL A 20 -23.46 10.39 4.08
C VAL A 20 -22.27 10.09 3.19
N GLU A 21 -22.19 10.77 2.03
CA GLU A 21 -21.02 10.75 1.18
C GLU A 21 -20.19 12.02 1.41
N THR A 22 -18.95 11.87 1.84
CA THR A 22 -18.02 12.99 2.00
C THR A 22 -17.02 12.94 0.86
N PRO A 23 -16.99 13.93 -0.05
CA PRO A 23 -15.98 14.00 -1.09
C PRO A 23 -14.62 14.35 -0.47
N LEU A 24 -13.60 13.56 -0.79
CA LEU A 24 -12.19 13.88 -0.54
C LEU A 24 -11.60 14.40 -1.84
N GLN A 25 -10.96 15.55 -1.76
CA GLN A 25 -10.22 16.10 -2.89
C GLN A 25 -8.92 15.33 -3.07
N SER A 26 -8.46 15.21 -4.33
CA SER A 26 -7.13 14.69 -4.65
C SER A 26 -6.04 15.59 -4.05
N LYS A 27 -4.89 15.00 -3.70
CA LYS A 27 -3.75 15.75 -3.14
C LYS A 27 -3.04 16.59 -4.20
N ILE A 28 -3.11 16.15 -5.46
CA ILE A 28 -2.58 16.87 -6.62
C ILE A 28 -3.68 17.19 -7.61
N ASP A 29 -3.55 18.33 -8.30
CA ASP A 29 -4.43 18.67 -9.42
C ASP A 29 -3.91 18.03 -10.69
N VAL A 30 -4.62 17.01 -11.15
CA VAL A 30 -4.31 16.30 -12.40
C VAL A 30 -5.04 16.86 -13.61
N SER A 31 -5.83 17.93 -13.47
CA SER A 31 -6.66 18.49 -14.55
C SER A 31 -5.83 19.00 -15.73
N ALA A 32 -4.58 19.41 -15.49
CA ALA A 32 -3.63 19.85 -16.49
C ALA A 32 -3.07 18.71 -17.36
N PHE A 33 -3.28 17.45 -16.96
CA PHE A 33 -2.74 16.28 -17.66
C PHE A 33 -3.83 15.53 -18.40
N ARG A 34 -3.51 15.06 -19.59
CA ARG A 34 -4.37 14.16 -20.38
C ARG A 34 -3.92 12.71 -20.29
N ARG A 35 -2.64 12.51 -19.98
CA ARG A 35 -1.96 11.22 -19.99
C ARG A 35 -1.25 10.97 -18.67
N VAL A 36 -1.08 9.70 -18.33
CA VAL A 36 -0.26 9.25 -17.22
C VAL A 36 0.68 8.15 -17.71
N LEU A 37 1.95 8.28 -17.34
CA LEU A 37 3.00 7.31 -17.62
C LEU A 37 3.44 6.67 -16.32
N VAL A 38 3.34 5.35 -16.21
CA VAL A 38 3.98 4.60 -15.13
C VAL A 38 5.39 4.25 -15.61
N ALA A 39 6.39 4.99 -15.12
CA ALA A 39 7.75 4.98 -15.65
C ALA A 39 8.64 3.85 -15.07
N GLY A 40 8.07 2.97 -14.27
CA GLY A 40 8.76 1.87 -13.60
C GLY A 40 9.08 2.18 -12.13
N PHE A 41 9.59 1.17 -11.43
CA PHE A 41 9.90 1.23 -10.01
C PHE A 41 11.28 0.67 -9.70
N VAL A 42 11.97 1.30 -8.75
CA VAL A 42 13.16 0.74 -8.12
C VAL A 42 12.70 -0.28 -7.08
N THR A 43 13.25 -1.49 -7.15
CA THR A 43 13.03 -2.48 -6.11
C THR A 43 14.20 -2.50 -5.14
N GLU A 44 13.90 -2.63 -3.87
CA GLU A 44 14.91 -3.02 -2.90
C GLU A 44 15.34 -4.44 -3.24
N LEU A 45 16.64 -4.65 -3.41
CA LEU A 45 17.23 -5.95 -3.74
C LEU A 45 17.05 -6.90 -2.52
N SER A 46 15.88 -7.50 -2.42
CA SER A 46 15.46 -8.44 -1.38
C SER A 46 15.68 -9.87 -1.86
N GLU A 47 15.82 -10.81 -0.91
CA GLU A 47 15.90 -12.25 -1.20
C GLU A 47 14.53 -12.87 -1.56
N ALA A 48 13.47 -12.07 -1.63
CA ALA A 48 12.15 -12.58 -2.01
C ALA A 48 12.09 -12.80 -3.53
N ASP A 49 11.74 -14.00 -3.96
CA ASP A 49 11.60 -14.43 -5.37
C ASP A 49 10.40 -13.76 -6.09
N VAL A 50 10.15 -12.47 -5.86
CA VAL A 50 9.05 -11.74 -6.48
C VAL A 50 9.61 -10.61 -7.33
N GLU A 51 9.27 -10.62 -8.61
CA GLU A 51 9.60 -9.53 -9.54
C GLU A 51 8.69 -8.32 -9.26
N LEU A 52 9.02 -7.55 -8.23
CA LEU A 52 8.19 -6.45 -7.71
C LEU A 52 8.00 -5.31 -8.70
N ALA A 53 9.04 -4.92 -9.43
CA ALA A 53 8.96 -3.76 -10.33
C ALA A 53 7.94 -3.94 -11.47
N PRO A 54 7.97 -5.04 -12.25
CA PRO A 54 6.99 -5.25 -13.30
C PRO A 54 5.58 -5.49 -12.74
N GLU A 55 5.44 -6.21 -11.65
CA GLU A 55 4.12 -6.45 -11.04
C GLU A 55 3.50 -5.15 -10.49
N THR A 56 4.30 -4.30 -9.82
CA THR A 56 3.83 -2.98 -9.35
C THR A 56 3.41 -2.11 -10.55
N THR A 57 4.22 -2.07 -11.60
CA THR A 57 3.93 -1.29 -12.81
C THR A 57 2.59 -1.72 -13.41
N ARG A 58 2.40 -3.03 -13.63
CA ARG A 58 1.19 -3.60 -14.20
C ARG A 58 -0.06 -3.33 -13.35
N LEU A 59 0.05 -3.50 -12.03
CA LEU A 59 -1.06 -3.23 -11.11
C LEU A 59 -1.48 -1.77 -11.16
N LEU A 60 -0.52 -0.84 -11.08
CA LEU A 60 -0.82 0.59 -11.09
C LEU A 60 -1.38 1.04 -12.43
N GLN A 61 -0.86 0.54 -13.56
CA GLN A 61 -1.43 0.82 -14.88
C GLN A 61 -2.91 0.39 -14.96
N ASN A 62 -3.23 -0.82 -14.49
CA ASN A 62 -4.60 -1.32 -14.46
C ASN A 62 -5.51 -0.48 -13.54
N GLN A 63 -5.03 -0.11 -12.36
CA GLN A 63 -5.78 0.72 -11.42
C GLN A 63 -6.00 2.13 -11.95
N LEU A 64 -4.99 2.74 -12.53
CA LEU A 64 -5.09 4.06 -13.16
C LEU A 64 -6.10 4.07 -14.32
N ARG A 65 -6.06 3.02 -15.17
CA ARG A 65 -7.00 2.86 -16.29
C ARG A 65 -8.45 2.74 -15.83
N SER A 66 -8.68 2.02 -14.73
CA SER A 66 -10.03 1.76 -14.21
C SER A 66 -10.59 2.93 -13.39
N ASN A 67 -9.74 3.72 -12.73
CA ASN A 67 -10.17 4.70 -11.73
C ASN A 67 -9.89 6.16 -12.11
N THR A 68 -9.25 6.41 -13.26
CA THR A 68 -8.98 7.78 -13.73
C THR A 68 -9.47 7.99 -15.16
N LYS A 69 -9.58 9.26 -15.56
CA LYS A 69 -9.90 9.64 -16.94
C LYS A 69 -8.63 9.87 -17.78
N LEU A 70 -7.46 9.66 -17.21
CA LEU A 70 -6.19 9.84 -17.88
C LEU A 70 -5.93 8.68 -18.85
N GLN A 71 -5.37 8.98 -20.00
CA GLN A 71 -4.87 7.95 -20.91
C GLN A 71 -3.60 7.35 -20.32
N VAL A 72 -3.64 6.07 -19.94
CA VAL A 72 -2.47 5.36 -19.43
C VAL A 72 -1.55 4.96 -20.58
N LEU A 73 -0.29 5.39 -20.51
CA LEU A 73 0.76 5.03 -21.45
C LEU A 73 1.47 3.76 -20.98
N GLU A 74 1.72 2.86 -21.92
CA GLU A 74 2.37 1.56 -21.68
C GLU A 74 3.59 1.44 -22.60
N PRO A 75 4.76 1.92 -22.18
CA PRO A 75 6.00 1.72 -22.93
C PRO A 75 6.41 0.24 -22.87
N ASP A 76 7.03 -0.26 -23.95
CA ASP A 76 7.58 -1.62 -23.99
C ASP A 76 8.61 -1.84 -22.86
N ARG A 77 9.38 -0.79 -22.56
CA ARG A 77 10.29 -0.73 -21.41
C ARG A 77 10.02 0.53 -20.61
N PRO A 78 9.83 0.39 -19.29
CA PRO A 78 9.71 1.56 -18.42
C PRO A 78 10.98 2.40 -18.43
N PRO A 79 10.93 3.72 -18.63
CA PRO A 79 12.12 4.60 -18.76
C PRO A 79 13.08 4.54 -17.57
N LEU A 80 12.57 4.34 -16.36
CA LEU A 80 13.41 4.18 -15.16
C LEU A 80 14.27 2.92 -15.24
N ASN A 81 13.71 1.81 -15.76
CA ASN A 81 14.43 0.55 -15.88
C ASN A 81 15.58 0.67 -16.87
N ASP A 82 15.36 1.33 -18.03
CA ASP A 82 16.42 1.58 -19.01
C ASP A 82 17.54 2.46 -18.43
N ALA A 83 17.18 3.47 -17.64
CA ALA A 83 18.16 4.34 -16.99
C ALA A 83 19.04 3.60 -15.96
N LEU A 84 18.48 2.59 -15.30
CA LEU A 84 19.16 1.81 -14.27
C LEU A 84 19.78 0.50 -14.79
N GLU A 85 19.56 0.14 -16.06
CA GLU A 85 20.06 -1.11 -16.64
C GLU A 85 21.59 -1.26 -16.46
N LYS A 86 22.35 -0.21 -16.74
CA LYS A 86 23.81 -0.20 -16.55
C LYS A 86 24.25 -0.40 -15.09
N SER A 87 23.45 0.07 -14.15
CA SER A 87 23.71 -0.12 -12.72
C SER A 87 23.36 -1.53 -12.28
N LEU A 88 22.33 -2.12 -12.87
CA LEU A 88 21.93 -3.53 -12.64
C LEU A 88 22.95 -4.50 -13.25
N GLU A 89 23.44 -4.26 -14.47
CA GLU A 89 24.47 -5.09 -15.12
C GLU A 89 25.76 -5.17 -14.31
N LYS A 90 26.14 -4.09 -13.61
CA LYS A 90 27.32 -4.08 -12.72
C LYS A 90 27.15 -4.94 -11.48
N LEU A 91 25.93 -5.25 -11.09
CA LEU A 91 25.62 -6.05 -9.90
C LEU A 91 25.83 -7.57 -10.09
N GLY A 92 26.08 -8.02 -11.32
CA GLY A 92 26.34 -9.42 -11.64
C GLY A 92 25.08 -10.30 -11.68
N GLU A 93 25.18 -11.39 -12.42
CA GLU A 93 24.15 -12.40 -12.55
C GLU A 93 24.12 -13.30 -11.30
N GLY A 94 22.96 -13.47 -10.67
CA GLY A 94 22.79 -14.48 -9.63
C GLY A 94 22.09 -14.07 -8.33
N GLY A 95 21.63 -12.83 -8.20
CA GLY A 95 20.73 -12.42 -7.09
C GLY A 95 21.37 -12.31 -5.70
N LYS A 96 22.67 -12.57 -5.56
CA LYS A 96 23.41 -12.40 -4.29
C LYS A 96 24.26 -11.14 -4.35
N TYR A 97 23.67 -10.04 -3.95
CA TYR A 97 24.36 -8.75 -3.93
C TYR A 97 24.97 -8.50 -2.56
N ASN A 98 26.23 -8.04 -2.54
CA ASN A 98 26.86 -7.61 -1.31
C ASN A 98 26.30 -6.25 -0.84
N LYS A 99 26.61 -5.86 0.39
CA LYS A 99 26.06 -4.62 0.98
C LYS A 99 26.49 -3.37 0.20
N GLN A 100 27.71 -3.34 -0.34
CA GLN A 100 28.23 -2.19 -1.09
C GLN A 100 27.52 -2.05 -2.45
N GLU A 101 27.29 -3.15 -3.14
CA GLU A 101 26.57 -3.18 -4.42
C GLU A 101 25.13 -2.70 -4.26
N ARG A 102 24.41 -3.17 -3.23
CA ARG A 102 23.07 -2.72 -2.91
C ARG A 102 23.03 -1.20 -2.62
N GLU A 103 23.99 -0.71 -1.85
CA GLU A 103 24.08 0.70 -1.52
C GLU A 103 24.42 1.55 -2.76
N GLN A 104 25.32 1.09 -3.63
CA GLN A 104 25.62 1.80 -4.87
C GLN A 104 24.41 1.87 -5.80
N TYR A 105 23.71 0.75 -5.99
CA TYR A 105 22.47 0.73 -6.76
C TYR A 105 21.43 1.69 -6.20
N ARG A 106 21.29 1.72 -4.89
CA ARG A 106 20.37 2.65 -4.21
C ARG A 106 20.71 4.11 -4.49
N LEU A 107 22.00 4.45 -4.42
CA LEU A 107 22.50 5.81 -4.71
C LEU A 107 22.29 6.20 -6.18
N ASP A 108 22.54 5.29 -7.11
CA ASP A 108 22.31 5.53 -8.52
C ASP A 108 20.81 5.73 -8.82
N ALA A 109 19.96 4.90 -8.21
CA ALA A 109 18.51 5.05 -8.30
C ALA A 109 18.01 6.37 -7.69
N ASP A 110 18.56 6.81 -6.54
CA ASP A 110 18.24 8.09 -5.93
C ASP A 110 18.57 9.27 -6.85
N ARG A 111 19.71 9.21 -7.54
CA ARG A 111 20.10 10.26 -8.49
C ARG A 111 19.11 10.36 -9.63
N VAL A 112 18.72 9.23 -10.24
CA VAL A 112 17.77 9.23 -11.36
C VAL A 112 16.38 9.71 -10.91
N LEU A 113 15.90 9.22 -9.76
CA LEU A 113 14.58 9.62 -9.21
C LEU A 113 14.49 11.12 -8.90
N GLN A 114 15.62 11.75 -8.54
CA GLN A 114 15.69 13.17 -8.18
C GLN A 114 16.17 14.08 -9.31
N ASP A 115 16.47 13.55 -10.49
CA ASP A 115 16.97 14.32 -11.63
C ASP A 115 15.81 14.92 -12.45
N PRO A 116 15.55 16.26 -12.35
CA PRO A 116 14.47 16.89 -13.10
C PRO A 116 14.74 16.89 -14.62
N ASP A 117 16.00 16.94 -15.03
CA ASP A 117 16.35 16.97 -16.45
C ASP A 117 16.11 15.61 -17.10
N PHE A 118 16.32 14.52 -16.37
CA PHE A 118 15.95 13.19 -16.82
C PHE A 118 14.44 13.09 -17.03
N TRP A 119 13.64 13.50 -16.03
CA TRP A 119 12.19 13.40 -16.12
C TRP A 119 11.57 14.35 -17.15
N ARG A 120 12.19 15.50 -17.39
CA ARG A 120 11.77 16.39 -18.48
C ARG A 120 11.97 15.74 -19.85
N ARG A 121 13.12 15.10 -20.11
CA ARG A 121 13.38 14.38 -21.37
C ARG A 121 12.39 13.23 -21.57
N VAL A 122 12.13 12.44 -20.53
CA VAL A 122 11.08 11.41 -20.56
C VAL A 122 9.73 12.05 -20.85
N GLY A 123 9.43 13.18 -20.22
CA GLY A 123 8.19 13.91 -20.45
C GLY A 123 8.02 14.37 -21.90
N GLU A 124 9.06 14.92 -22.50
CA GLU A 124 9.08 15.34 -23.92
C GLU A 124 8.81 14.14 -24.85
N GLU A 125 9.44 13.00 -24.62
CA GLU A 125 9.27 11.77 -25.39
C GLU A 125 7.81 11.26 -25.35
N TYR A 126 7.18 11.29 -24.17
CA TYR A 126 5.83 10.78 -23.97
C TYR A 126 4.74 11.87 -24.00
N GLN A 127 5.03 13.04 -24.58
CA GLN A 127 4.08 14.15 -24.79
C GLN A 127 3.54 14.72 -23.46
N ASN A 128 4.43 14.99 -22.55
CA ASN A 128 4.20 15.68 -21.28
C ASN A 128 3.12 15.04 -20.37
N PRO A 129 3.23 13.75 -20.05
CA PRO A 129 2.29 13.09 -19.15
C PRO A 129 2.51 13.50 -17.70
N LEU A 130 1.56 13.13 -16.84
CA LEU A 130 1.84 12.92 -15.43
C LEU A 130 2.69 11.64 -15.30
N ILE A 131 3.88 11.74 -14.75
CA ILE A 131 4.77 10.59 -14.57
C ILE A 131 4.59 10.04 -13.15
N VAL A 132 4.36 8.74 -13.05
CA VAL A 132 4.29 8.00 -11.78
C VAL A 132 5.46 7.02 -11.73
N THR A 133 6.25 7.13 -10.70
CA THR A 133 7.44 6.30 -10.47
C THR A 133 7.70 6.16 -8.98
N GLY A 134 8.78 5.49 -8.58
CA GLY A 134 9.13 5.39 -7.16
C GLY A 134 9.95 4.17 -6.80
N ARG A 135 9.79 3.76 -5.54
CA ARG A 135 10.44 2.59 -4.94
C ARG A 135 9.43 1.65 -4.34
N VAL A 136 9.73 0.37 -4.40
CA VAL A 136 8.94 -0.67 -3.76
C VAL A 136 9.88 -1.67 -3.09
N GLY A 137 9.68 -1.87 -1.78
CA GLY A 137 10.36 -2.90 -1.00
C GLY A 137 9.33 -3.85 -0.41
N PHE A 138 9.64 -5.14 -0.45
CA PHE A 138 8.79 -6.17 0.12
C PHE A 138 9.66 -7.16 0.89
N ASP A 139 9.38 -7.28 2.19
CA ASP A 139 10.14 -8.11 3.11
C ASP A 139 9.29 -9.18 3.76
N ALA A 140 9.84 -10.39 3.83
CA ALA A 140 9.30 -11.49 4.61
C ALA A 140 10.05 -11.62 5.93
N GLN A 141 9.36 -11.55 7.05
CA GLN A 141 9.95 -11.60 8.39
C GLN A 141 9.29 -12.68 9.24
N ASN A 142 10.10 -13.43 9.98
CA ASN A 142 9.57 -14.31 11.01
C ASN A 142 9.29 -13.48 12.28
N ARG A 143 8.01 -13.36 12.64
CA ARG A 143 7.51 -12.62 13.81
C ARG A 143 7.00 -13.56 14.89
N SER A 144 7.72 -14.68 15.10
CA SER A 144 7.38 -15.66 16.14
C SER A 144 7.70 -15.13 17.51
N GLY A 145 6.86 -15.47 18.50
CA GLY A 145 7.04 -15.02 19.85
C GLY A 145 6.03 -15.59 20.85
N PHE A 146 6.23 -15.29 22.12
CA PHE A 146 5.30 -15.68 23.17
C PHE A 146 4.16 -14.69 23.28
N GLN A 147 2.93 -15.20 23.21
CA GLN A 147 1.72 -14.43 23.51
C GLN A 147 1.14 -14.88 24.83
N SER A 148 0.82 -13.93 25.72
CA SER A 148 0.12 -14.23 26.96
C SER A 148 -1.35 -14.52 26.62
N GLU A 149 -1.82 -15.69 27.05
CA GLU A 149 -3.20 -16.14 26.88
C GLU A 149 -3.83 -16.34 28.25
N GLU A 150 -4.99 -15.76 28.48
CA GLU A 150 -5.81 -16.02 29.64
C GLU A 150 -6.85 -17.09 29.31
N ARG A 151 -6.80 -18.21 29.98
CA ARG A 151 -7.77 -19.29 29.81
C ARG A 151 -8.42 -19.66 31.13
N VAL A 152 -9.71 -19.96 31.06
CA VAL A 152 -10.44 -20.48 32.22
C VAL A 152 -10.21 -21.99 32.32
N VAL A 153 -9.55 -22.42 33.37
CA VAL A 153 -9.34 -23.84 33.69
C VAL A 153 -10.21 -24.20 34.90
N ARG A 154 -10.82 -25.36 34.89
CA ARG A 154 -11.57 -25.82 36.07
C ARG A 154 -10.66 -26.59 37.02
N ASP A 155 -10.71 -26.23 38.31
CA ASP A 155 -9.96 -26.93 39.34
C ASP A 155 -10.61 -28.31 39.69
N GLN A 156 -9.96 -29.07 40.56
CA GLN A 156 -10.45 -30.38 41.00
C GLN A 156 -11.84 -30.36 41.67
N PHE A 157 -12.34 -29.17 42.04
CA PHE A 157 -13.68 -28.95 42.55
C PHE A 157 -14.64 -28.36 41.54
N ASN A 158 -14.30 -28.47 40.26
CA ASN A 158 -15.08 -27.94 39.13
C ASN A 158 -15.31 -26.40 39.14
N ARG A 159 -14.49 -25.64 39.90
CA ARG A 159 -14.58 -24.17 39.96
C ARG A 159 -13.73 -23.52 38.86
N PRO A 160 -14.26 -22.52 38.17
CA PRO A 160 -13.50 -21.83 37.14
C PRO A 160 -12.36 -21.00 37.77
N ARG A 161 -11.15 -21.19 37.26
CA ARG A 161 -9.97 -20.39 37.58
C ARG A 161 -9.39 -19.79 36.32
N LEU A 162 -9.08 -18.51 36.38
CA LEU A 162 -8.35 -17.82 35.31
C LEU A 162 -6.86 -18.12 35.48
N VAL A 163 -6.28 -18.79 34.49
CA VAL A 163 -4.85 -19.10 34.45
C VAL A 163 -4.22 -18.35 33.30
N ARG A 164 -3.16 -17.60 33.57
CA ARG A 164 -2.33 -16.98 32.55
C ARG A 164 -1.27 -17.99 32.11
N GLY A 165 -1.26 -18.28 30.82
CA GLY A 165 -0.24 -19.10 30.18
C GLY A 165 0.45 -18.30 29.08
N ASN A 166 1.69 -18.69 28.77
CA ASN A 166 2.36 -18.16 27.57
C ASN A 166 2.28 -19.24 26.50
N ARG A 167 1.74 -18.88 25.34
CA ARG A 167 1.75 -19.73 24.15
C ARG A 167 2.76 -19.17 23.15
N TYR A 168 3.67 -20.02 22.68
CA TYR A 168 4.54 -19.67 21.57
C TYR A 168 3.73 -19.73 20.29
N LEU A 169 3.72 -18.63 19.54
CA LEU A 169 3.07 -18.54 18.24
C LEU A 169 4.12 -18.29 17.19
N GLU A 170 4.19 -19.19 16.21
CA GLU A 170 4.96 -18.96 15.01
C GLU A 170 4.11 -18.16 14.03
N ARG A 171 4.66 -17.02 13.60
CA ARG A 171 3.99 -16.10 12.67
C ARG A 171 4.95 -15.69 11.59
N LYS A 172 4.45 -15.68 10.36
CA LYS A 172 5.14 -15.13 9.21
C LYS A 172 4.57 -13.76 8.90
N GLY A 173 5.40 -12.74 8.97
CA GLY A 173 5.03 -11.37 8.63
C GLY A 173 5.50 -11.01 7.23
N PHE A 174 4.72 -10.20 6.54
CA PHE A 174 5.13 -9.55 5.31
C PHE A 174 4.90 -8.06 5.44
N SER A 175 5.86 -7.27 4.97
CA SER A 175 5.77 -5.82 4.93
C SER A 175 6.03 -5.31 3.52
N LEU A 176 5.20 -4.37 3.09
CA LEU A 176 5.31 -3.65 1.83
C LEU A 176 5.59 -2.18 2.13
N ASN A 177 6.70 -1.68 1.62
CA ASN A 177 7.07 -0.28 1.65
C ASN A 177 7.06 0.26 0.24
N ALA A 178 6.20 1.23 -0.05
CA ALA A 178 6.12 1.84 -1.36
C ALA A 178 6.25 3.37 -1.23
N GLU A 179 7.14 3.95 -1.99
CA GLU A 179 7.35 5.39 -2.07
C GLU A 179 7.09 5.84 -3.50
N PHE A 180 6.02 6.62 -3.69
CA PHE A 180 5.60 7.10 -4.99
C PHE A 180 6.01 8.55 -5.23
N TYR A 181 6.48 8.82 -6.43
CA TYR A 181 6.79 10.13 -6.95
C TYR A 181 5.83 10.44 -8.10
N PHE A 182 5.19 11.59 -8.01
CA PHE A 182 4.34 12.14 -9.06
C PHE A 182 5.07 13.33 -9.67
N VAL A 183 5.47 13.21 -10.93
CA VAL A 183 6.33 14.17 -11.60
C VAL A 183 5.59 14.81 -12.77
N ASP A 184 5.72 16.13 -12.92
CA ASP A 184 5.23 16.84 -14.10
C ASP A 184 6.18 16.60 -15.28
N GLY A 185 5.71 15.86 -16.29
CA GLY A 185 6.50 15.58 -17.50
C GLY A 185 6.93 16.80 -18.30
N ARG A 186 6.28 17.96 -18.10
CA ARG A 186 6.66 19.21 -18.78
C ARG A 186 7.90 19.85 -18.20
N THR A 187 8.05 19.76 -16.89
CA THR A 187 9.10 20.47 -16.14
C THR A 187 10.12 19.54 -15.51
N GLY A 188 9.79 18.27 -15.37
CA GLY A 188 10.57 17.29 -14.59
C GLY A 188 10.46 17.47 -13.09
N ALA A 189 9.64 18.42 -12.62
CA ALA A 189 9.51 18.69 -11.19
C ALA A 189 8.60 17.68 -10.50
N THR A 190 9.00 17.24 -9.32
CA THR A 190 8.16 16.39 -8.46
C THR A 190 7.02 17.22 -7.88
N LEU A 191 5.78 16.91 -8.26
CA LEU A 191 4.57 17.55 -7.76
C LEU A 191 4.21 17.05 -6.36
N HIS A 192 4.38 15.75 -6.13
CA HIS A 192 4.06 15.11 -4.86
C HIS A 192 4.92 13.87 -4.65
N LYS A 193 5.22 13.60 -3.40
CA LYS A 193 5.92 12.41 -2.96
C LYS A 193 5.23 11.85 -1.73
N GLU A 194 4.92 10.57 -1.74
CA GLU A 194 4.25 9.94 -0.59
C GLU A 194 4.76 8.52 -0.37
N LYS A 195 4.91 8.17 0.91
CA LYS A 195 5.34 6.86 1.36
C LYS A 195 4.18 6.14 2.04
N PHE A 196 3.98 4.89 1.64
CA PHE A 196 3.01 3.97 2.23
C PHE A 196 3.72 2.76 2.80
N THR A 197 3.22 2.28 3.93
CA THR A 197 3.71 1.06 4.57
C THR A 197 2.51 0.23 4.99
N GLU A 198 2.47 -1.02 4.55
CA GLU A 198 1.45 -1.98 4.91
C GLU A 198 2.10 -3.24 5.45
N GLU A 199 1.48 -3.84 6.45
CA GLU A 199 1.97 -5.08 7.07
C GLU A 199 0.83 -6.09 7.22
N VAL A 200 1.17 -7.37 7.09
CA VAL A 200 0.26 -8.49 7.36
C VAL A 200 0.99 -9.59 8.12
N LEU A 201 0.29 -10.22 9.06
CA LEU A 201 0.81 -11.32 9.85
C LEU A 201 -0.08 -12.55 9.64
N TYR A 202 0.54 -13.66 9.30
CA TYR A 202 -0.13 -14.96 9.16
C TYR A 202 0.33 -15.91 10.25
N SER A 203 -0.58 -16.78 10.71
CA SER A 203 -0.23 -17.92 11.56
C SER A 203 0.50 -18.96 10.72
N GLU A 204 1.32 -19.80 11.34
CA GLU A 204 2.12 -20.82 10.66
C GLU A 204 1.27 -21.84 9.87
N ASP A 205 0.07 -22.13 10.36
CA ASP A 205 -0.90 -23.00 9.68
C ASP A 205 -1.43 -22.43 8.36
N GLN A 206 -1.33 -21.13 8.17
CA GLN A 206 -1.69 -20.42 6.95
C GLN A 206 -0.50 -20.44 5.96
N LYS A 207 -0.52 -21.38 5.04
CA LYS A 207 0.48 -21.47 3.96
C LYS A 207 0.24 -20.41 2.90
N VAL A 208 0.66 -19.17 3.19
CA VAL A 208 0.53 -18.05 2.25
C VAL A 208 1.83 -17.85 1.49
N SER A 209 1.73 -17.71 0.16
CA SER A 209 2.89 -17.43 -0.68
C SER A 209 3.31 -15.95 -0.56
N PRO A 210 4.60 -15.62 -0.75
CA PRO A 210 5.05 -14.23 -0.80
C PRO A 210 4.29 -13.38 -1.83
N LEU A 211 4.03 -13.94 -3.01
CA LEU A 211 3.30 -13.25 -4.08
C LEU A 211 1.86 -12.92 -3.69
N SER A 212 1.14 -13.87 -3.06
CA SER A 212 -0.23 -13.62 -2.58
C SER A 212 -0.25 -12.52 -1.50
N SER A 213 0.73 -12.54 -0.59
CA SER A 213 0.86 -11.51 0.45
C SER A 213 1.16 -10.14 -0.15
N TYR A 214 2.01 -10.09 -1.18
CA TYR A 214 2.27 -8.86 -1.92
C TYR A 214 1.00 -8.26 -2.52
N PHE A 215 0.19 -9.07 -3.22
CA PHE A 215 -1.06 -8.60 -3.80
C PHE A 215 -2.06 -8.11 -2.73
N GLU A 216 -2.17 -8.82 -1.61
CA GLU A 216 -3.04 -8.39 -0.50
C GLU A 216 -2.60 -7.03 0.06
N LEU A 217 -1.29 -6.83 0.26
CA LEU A 217 -0.75 -5.56 0.75
C LEU A 217 -0.91 -4.43 -0.27
N MET A 218 -0.71 -4.73 -1.55
CA MET A 218 -0.98 -3.76 -2.62
C MET A 218 -2.46 -3.36 -2.67
N ASP A 219 -3.39 -4.30 -2.54
CA ASP A 219 -4.83 -4.00 -2.53
C ASP A 219 -5.22 -3.06 -1.36
N ARG A 220 -4.57 -3.18 -0.21
CA ARG A 220 -4.76 -2.27 0.92
C ARG A 220 -4.18 -0.87 0.67
N LEU A 221 -3.07 -0.80 -0.05
CA LEU A 221 -2.37 0.45 -0.37
C LEU A 221 -3.04 1.24 -1.50
N LEU A 222 -3.57 0.56 -2.51
CA LEU A 222 -4.11 1.16 -3.73
C LEU A 222 -5.15 2.27 -3.52
N PRO A 223 -6.11 2.17 -2.58
CA PRO A 223 -7.05 3.27 -2.31
C PRO A 223 -6.35 4.57 -1.89
N ASN A 224 -5.30 4.47 -1.08
CA ASN A 224 -4.51 5.61 -0.63
C ASN A 224 -3.71 6.23 -1.79
N PHE A 225 -3.10 5.40 -2.63
CA PHE A 225 -2.43 5.85 -3.85
C PHE A 225 -3.39 6.58 -4.80
N LEU A 226 -4.58 6.01 -5.06
CA LEU A 226 -5.59 6.64 -5.92
C LEU A 226 -6.09 7.96 -5.32
N GLY A 227 -6.15 8.08 -3.99
CA GLY A 227 -6.52 9.31 -3.30
C GLY A 227 -5.57 10.48 -3.54
N VAL A 228 -4.34 10.22 -4.01
CA VAL A 228 -3.41 11.29 -4.39
C VAL A 228 -3.84 11.98 -5.69
N ILE A 229 -4.34 11.22 -6.67
CA ILE A 229 -4.60 11.69 -8.04
C ILE A 229 -6.07 11.81 -8.40
N SER A 230 -6.96 11.18 -7.65
CA SER A 230 -8.41 11.21 -7.91
C SER A 230 -9.20 11.59 -6.68
N ALA A 231 -10.26 12.37 -6.89
CA ALA A 231 -11.22 12.65 -5.83
C ALA A 231 -11.94 11.36 -5.44
N GLN A 232 -11.97 11.05 -4.17
CA GLN A 232 -12.63 9.89 -3.60
C GLN A 232 -13.90 10.30 -2.86
N LYS A 233 -14.84 9.38 -2.70
CA LYS A 233 -16.01 9.55 -1.86
C LYS A 233 -15.95 8.56 -0.71
N ILE A 234 -15.85 9.07 0.51
CA ILE A 234 -16.02 8.23 1.70
C ILE A 234 -17.51 8.11 1.97
N ARG A 235 -17.98 6.86 2.02
CA ARG A 235 -19.34 6.54 2.45
C ARG A 235 -19.33 6.23 3.93
N GLY A 236 -20.16 6.93 4.67
CA GLY A 236 -20.38 6.69 6.09
C GLY A 236 -21.88 6.72 6.40
N THR A 237 -22.26 6.22 7.58
CA THR A 237 -23.63 6.25 8.06
C THR A 237 -23.67 7.16 9.30
N ARG A 238 -24.57 8.12 9.32
CA ARG A 238 -24.90 8.88 10.53
C ARG A 238 -26.19 8.35 11.15
N VAL A 239 -26.13 8.07 12.43
CA VAL A 239 -27.29 7.64 13.21
C VAL A 239 -27.88 8.88 13.86
N LEU A 240 -29.14 9.19 13.56
CA LEU A 240 -29.88 10.26 14.18
C LEU A 240 -30.97 9.67 15.10
N LEU A 241 -31.11 10.26 16.30
CA LEU A 241 -32.26 10.04 17.18
C LEU A 241 -33.47 10.81 16.63
N LYS A 242 -34.58 10.13 16.51
CA LYS A 242 -35.83 10.75 16.11
C LYS A 242 -36.66 11.03 17.35
#